data_bb9e3fb2d4c5cd4147c9941ee166366e
#
_entry.id   bb9e3fb2d4c5cd4147c9941ee166366e
#
_cell.length_a   1.000
_cell.length_b   1.000
_cell.length_c   1.000
_cell.angle_alpha   90.00
_cell.angle_beta   90.00
_cell.angle_gamma   90.00
#
_symmetry.space_group_name_H-M   'P 1'
#
loop_
_entity.id
_entity.type
_entity.pdbx_description
1 polymer ?
#
loop_
_entity_poly.entity_id
_entity_poly.type
_entity_poly.pdbx_seq_one_letter_code
_entity_poly.pdbx_strand_id
1 'polypeptide(L)'
;MKDEIFLLRSQGKSYREISKILNCSKATVNYYLTEGGKDKVLKRQQKTRPDRRNTLRKKYRDFLNGSCCKCGYSKCIDALHFHHLDPKTKKFTITDAVYNRVKATEQEIYEEIAKCILVCANCHAEIHSRDYVSDLEIDYMI
;
A
#
# COMPACT_ATOMS: atom_id res chain seq x y z
N MET A 1 16.39 -20.36 13.38
CA MET A 1 16.94 -19.96 12.06
C MET A 1 18.18 -19.06 12.16
N LYS A 2 18.16 -17.88 12.83
CA LYS A 2 19.36 -17.01 12.92
C LYS A 2 20.52 -17.74 13.57
N ASP A 3 20.33 -18.29 14.76
CA ASP A 3 21.35 -18.95 15.55
C ASP A 3 21.89 -20.22 14.87
N GLU A 4 21.03 -20.96 14.18
CA GLU A 4 21.39 -22.11 13.35
C GLU A 4 22.30 -21.72 12.18
N ILE A 5 22.04 -20.56 11.54
CA ILE A 5 22.91 -20.03 10.48
C ILE A 5 24.31 -19.74 11.01
N PHE A 6 24.41 -19.11 12.19
CA PHE A 6 25.70 -18.83 12.82
C PHE A 6 26.41 -20.11 13.24
N LEU A 7 25.70 -21.08 13.82
CA LEU A 7 26.25 -22.39 14.21
C LEU A 7 26.80 -23.13 12.99
N LEU A 8 26.05 -23.26 11.92
CA LEU A 8 26.50 -23.92 10.70
C LEU A 8 27.69 -23.20 10.07
N ARG A 9 27.72 -21.86 10.15
CA ARG A 9 28.86 -21.10 9.68
C ARG A 9 30.11 -21.30 10.48
N SER A 10 30.03 -21.40 11.82
CA SER A 10 31.16 -21.72 12.70
C SER A 10 31.71 -23.12 12.47
N GLN A 11 30.86 -24.05 11.96
CA GLN A 11 31.24 -25.37 11.52
C GLN A 11 31.91 -25.42 10.14
N GLY A 12 32.17 -24.25 9.52
CA GLY A 12 32.83 -24.13 8.21
C GLY A 12 31.91 -24.32 7.02
N LYS A 13 30.58 -24.46 7.20
CA LYS A 13 29.64 -24.63 6.08
C LYS A 13 29.59 -23.40 5.20
N SER A 14 29.55 -23.63 3.90
CA SER A 14 29.37 -22.56 2.91
C SER A 14 27.95 -22.01 2.91
N TYR A 15 27.74 -20.81 2.38
CA TYR A 15 26.40 -20.20 2.23
C TYR A 15 25.44 -21.08 1.43
N ARG A 16 25.94 -21.85 0.47
CA ARG A 16 25.18 -22.80 -0.34
C ARG A 16 24.68 -23.98 0.49
N GLU A 17 25.57 -24.56 1.30
CA GLU A 17 25.24 -25.68 2.19
C GLU A 17 24.23 -25.24 3.25
N ILE A 18 24.48 -24.12 3.92
CA ILE A 18 23.55 -23.55 4.92
C ILE A 18 22.17 -23.31 4.31
N SER A 19 22.11 -22.73 3.11
CA SER A 19 20.87 -22.51 2.37
C SER A 19 20.10 -23.80 2.12
N LYS A 20 20.80 -24.87 1.76
CA LYS A 20 20.19 -26.21 1.55
C LYS A 20 19.74 -26.86 2.85
N ILE A 21 20.57 -26.85 3.88
CA ILE A 21 20.29 -27.49 5.17
C ILE A 21 19.06 -26.85 5.83
N LEU A 22 18.98 -25.51 5.83
CA LEU A 22 17.90 -24.75 6.47
C LEU A 22 16.71 -24.45 5.53
N ASN A 23 16.73 -24.99 4.31
CA ASN A 23 15.70 -24.73 3.29
C ASN A 23 15.35 -23.23 3.15
N CYS A 24 16.36 -22.38 3.11
CA CYS A 24 16.21 -20.93 2.98
C CYS A 24 17.02 -20.38 1.81
N SER A 25 16.75 -19.14 1.39
CA SER A 25 17.50 -18.54 0.29
C SER A 25 18.94 -18.19 0.70
N LYS A 26 19.87 -18.18 -0.26
CA LYS A 26 21.23 -17.65 -0.03
C LYS A 26 21.22 -16.19 0.41
N ALA A 27 20.23 -15.41 -0.04
CA ALA A 27 20.03 -14.03 0.37
C ALA A 27 19.72 -13.95 1.87
N THR A 28 18.93 -14.90 2.41
CA THR A 28 18.65 -15.02 3.84
C THR A 28 19.92 -15.29 4.63
N VAL A 29 20.75 -16.25 4.18
CA VAL A 29 22.03 -16.57 4.83
C VAL A 29 22.97 -15.36 4.82
N ASN A 30 23.08 -14.68 3.65
CA ASN A 30 23.90 -13.48 3.50
C ASN A 30 23.41 -12.32 4.38
N TYR A 31 22.10 -12.14 4.50
CA TYR A 31 21.47 -11.12 5.36
C TYR A 31 21.93 -11.24 6.84
N TYR A 32 22.04 -12.47 7.35
CA TYR A 32 22.44 -12.70 8.72
C TYR A 32 23.96 -12.69 8.94
N LEU A 33 24.74 -13.18 7.97
CA LEU A 33 26.20 -13.38 8.11
C LEU A 33 27.03 -12.17 7.66
N THR A 34 26.48 -11.28 6.83
CA THR A 34 27.22 -10.11 6.35
C THR A 34 27.10 -8.97 7.37
N GLU A 35 28.23 -8.40 7.77
CA GLU A 35 28.29 -7.21 8.60
C GLU A 35 27.55 -6.04 7.90
N GLY A 36 26.64 -5.41 8.63
CA GLY A 36 25.76 -4.37 8.07
C GLY A 36 24.73 -4.86 7.03
N GLY A 37 24.59 -6.18 6.82
CA GLY A 37 23.63 -6.75 5.87
C GLY A 37 22.20 -6.32 6.15
N LYS A 38 21.81 -6.31 7.43
CA LYS A 38 20.50 -5.81 7.88
C LYS A 38 20.30 -4.34 7.56
N ASP A 39 21.30 -3.51 7.86
CA ASP A 39 21.22 -2.06 7.66
C ASP A 39 21.13 -1.70 6.17
N LYS A 40 21.87 -2.42 5.32
CA LYS A 40 21.77 -2.26 3.86
C LYS A 40 20.38 -2.58 3.34
N VAL A 41 19.77 -3.68 3.80
CA VAL A 41 18.41 -4.07 3.42
C VAL A 41 17.39 -3.06 3.94
N LEU A 42 17.50 -2.64 5.20
CA LEU A 42 16.61 -1.64 5.79
C LEU A 42 16.71 -0.29 5.07
N LYS A 43 17.91 0.22 4.80
CA LYS A 43 18.13 1.46 4.03
C LYS A 43 17.52 1.37 2.64
N ARG A 44 17.72 0.24 1.93
CA ARG A 44 17.10 0.01 0.63
C ARG A 44 15.57 0.01 0.71
N GLN A 45 15.00 -0.68 1.68
CA GLN A 45 13.55 -0.72 1.88
C GLN A 45 12.98 0.66 2.23
N GLN A 46 13.66 1.44 3.07
CA GLN A 46 13.25 2.80 3.42
C GLN A 46 13.23 3.72 2.20
N LYS A 47 14.18 3.55 1.27
CA LYS A 47 14.23 4.33 0.03
C LYS A 47 13.16 3.92 -0.99
N THR A 48 12.97 2.61 -1.20
CA THR A 48 12.11 2.11 -2.31
C THR A 48 10.62 2.01 -1.95
N ARG A 49 10.28 1.79 -0.68
CA ARG A 49 8.88 1.67 -0.25
C ARG A 49 8.04 2.93 -0.45
N PRO A 50 8.52 4.14 -0.08
CA PRO A 50 7.76 5.36 -0.30
C PRO A 50 7.46 5.61 -1.78
N ASP A 51 8.47 5.44 -2.65
CA ASP A 51 8.33 5.67 -4.10
C ASP A 51 7.28 4.74 -4.72
N ARG A 52 7.33 3.45 -4.39
CA ARG A 52 6.34 2.49 -4.87
C ARG A 52 4.92 2.81 -4.38
N ARG A 53 4.78 3.18 -3.11
CA ARG A 53 3.48 3.56 -2.55
C ARG A 53 2.90 4.79 -3.21
N ASN A 54 3.72 5.82 -3.40
CA ASN A 54 3.30 7.05 -4.06
C ASN A 54 2.89 6.79 -5.51
N THR A 55 3.63 5.94 -6.22
CA THR A 55 3.29 5.52 -7.58
C THR A 55 1.93 4.81 -7.62
N LEU A 56 1.68 3.86 -6.73
CA LEU A 56 0.40 3.14 -6.65
C LEU A 56 -0.75 4.08 -6.25
N ARG A 57 -0.52 4.96 -5.27
CA ARG A 57 -1.52 5.96 -4.84
C ARG A 57 -1.91 6.88 -5.99
N LYS A 58 -0.94 7.35 -6.75
CA LYS A 58 -1.18 8.16 -7.95
C LYS A 58 -1.96 7.36 -8.98
N LYS A 59 -1.49 6.17 -9.35
CA LYS A 59 -2.14 5.29 -10.34
C LYS A 59 -3.63 5.08 -10.04
N TYR A 60 -3.98 4.75 -8.80
CA TYR A 60 -5.37 4.47 -8.42
C TYR A 60 -6.23 5.73 -8.33
N ARG A 61 -5.64 6.90 -7.99
CA ARG A 61 -6.38 8.18 -8.03
C ARG A 61 -6.58 8.68 -9.44
N ASP A 62 -5.59 8.50 -10.32
CA ASP A 62 -5.69 8.87 -11.73
C ASP A 62 -6.81 8.07 -12.44
N PHE A 63 -7.10 6.85 -11.98
CA PHE A 63 -8.24 6.06 -12.47
C PHE A 63 -9.61 6.76 -12.23
N LEU A 64 -9.71 7.56 -11.15
CA LEU A 64 -10.85 8.41 -10.85
C LEU A 64 -10.55 9.89 -11.19
N ASN A 65 -9.92 10.17 -12.34
CA ASN A 65 -9.59 11.50 -12.86
C ASN A 65 -8.63 12.34 -11.99
N GLY A 66 -8.06 11.83 -10.91
CA GLY A 66 -7.05 12.50 -10.09
C GLY A 66 -7.49 13.81 -9.42
N SER A 67 -8.79 14.09 -9.36
CA SER A 67 -9.35 15.31 -8.80
C SER A 67 -10.59 15.04 -7.95
N CYS A 68 -10.89 15.95 -7.03
CA CYS A 68 -12.13 15.88 -6.25
C CYS A 68 -13.34 16.04 -7.14
N CYS A 69 -14.25 15.05 -7.13
CA CYS A 69 -15.47 15.10 -7.97
C CYS A 69 -16.44 16.21 -7.53
N LYS A 70 -16.36 16.71 -6.29
CA LYS A 70 -17.24 17.79 -5.78
C LYS A 70 -16.72 19.19 -6.09
N CYS A 71 -15.43 19.46 -5.86
CA CYS A 71 -14.89 20.83 -5.97
C CYS A 71 -13.74 20.98 -6.97
N GLY A 72 -13.36 19.90 -7.67
CA GLY A 72 -12.27 19.93 -8.66
C GLY A 72 -10.85 20.01 -8.07
N TYR A 73 -10.67 19.96 -6.74
CA TYR A 73 -9.36 20.06 -6.12
C TYR A 73 -8.43 18.93 -6.57
N SER A 74 -7.21 19.29 -7.03
CA SER A 74 -6.21 18.32 -7.54
C SER A 74 -4.77 18.65 -7.15
N LYS A 75 -4.52 19.72 -6.36
CA LYS A 75 -3.17 20.24 -6.08
C LYS A 75 -2.30 19.27 -5.26
N CYS A 76 -2.89 18.53 -4.33
CA CYS A 76 -2.17 17.59 -3.47
C CYS A 76 -2.84 16.22 -3.50
N ILE A 77 -2.12 15.23 -4.00
CA ILE A 77 -2.64 13.86 -4.13
C ILE A 77 -2.94 13.23 -2.75
N ASP A 78 -2.24 13.63 -1.71
CA ASP A 78 -2.45 13.10 -0.36
C ASP A 78 -3.72 13.63 0.29
N ALA A 79 -4.24 14.76 -0.18
CA ALA A 79 -5.51 15.31 0.26
C ALA A 79 -6.73 14.70 -0.47
N LEU A 80 -6.52 13.77 -1.41
CA LEU A 80 -7.58 13.08 -2.13
C LEU A 80 -7.86 11.71 -1.49
N HIS A 81 -9.13 11.48 -1.13
CA HIS A 81 -9.59 10.28 -0.44
C HIS A 81 -10.58 9.52 -1.30
N PHE A 82 -10.52 8.18 -1.26
CA PHE A 82 -11.55 7.31 -1.82
C PHE A 82 -12.72 7.22 -0.84
N HIS A 83 -13.90 7.60 -1.29
CA HIS A 83 -15.14 7.53 -0.53
C HIS A 83 -16.07 6.51 -1.17
N HIS A 84 -16.46 5.45 -0.44
CA HIS A 84 -17.40 4.45 -0.93
C HIS A 84 -18.80 5.03 -0.98
N LEU A 85 -19.48 4.90 -2.12
CA LEU A 85 -20.86 5.37 -2.30
C LEU A 85 -21.83 4.60 -1.39
N ASP A 86 -21.65 3.30 -1.27
CA ASP A 86 -22.38 2.46 -0.33
C ASP A 86 -21.39 1.78 0.63
N PRO A 87 -21.36 2.20 1.91
CA PRO A 87 -20.49 1.58 2.91
C PRO A 87 -20.71 0.07 3.11
N LYS A 88 -21.92 -0.45 2.80
CA LYS A 88 -22.25 -1.87 2.96
C LYS A 88 -21.57 -2.75 1.93
N THR A 89 -21.22 -2.20 0.77
CA THR A 89 -20.53 -2.91 -0.32
C THR A 89 -19.02 -2.95 -0.18
N LYS A 90 -18.47 -2.22 0.80
CA LYS A 90 -17.04 -2.09 1.04
C LYS A 90 -16.44 -3.42 1.49
N LYS A 91 -15.45 -3.92 0.74
CA LYS A 91 -14.66 -5.10 1.11
C LYS A 91 -13.41 -4.72 1.93
N PHE A 92 -12.71 -3.65 1.52
CA PHE A 92 -11.51 -3.13 2.20
C PHE A 92 -11.28 -1.65 1.86
N THR A 93 -10.33 -1.01 2.54
CA THR A 93 -9.90 0.33 2.12
C THR A 93 -8.84 0.23 1.04
N ILE A 94 -8.92 1.07 0.01
CA ILE A 94 -7.89 1.14 -1.04
C ILE A 94 -6.51 1.43 -0.44
N THR A 95 -6.47 2.25 0.62
CA THR A 95 -5.24 2.53 1.36
C THR A 95 -4.62 1.27 1.95
N ASP A 96 -5.41 0.38 2.55
CA ASP A 96 -4.90 -0.87 3.14
C ASP A 96 -4.34 -1.80 2.08
N ALA A 97 -4.94 -1.88 0.90
CA ALA A 97 -4.41 -2.62 -0.24
C ALA A 97 -3.07 -2.03 -0.73
N VAL A 98 -2.95 -0.71 -0.87
CA VAL A 98 -1.69 -0.03 -1.23
C VAL A 98 -0.57 -0.30 -0.23
N TYR A 99 -0.90 -0.36 1.06
CA TYR A 99 0.07 -0.65 2.13
C TYR A 99 0.30 -2.14 2.38
N ASN A 100 -0.29 -3.03 1.57
CA ASN A 100 -0.26 -4.50 1.74
C ASN A 100 -0.74 -4.97 3.13
N ARG A 101 -1.66 -4.26 3.75
CA ARG A 101 -2.35 -4.68 4.98
C ARG A 101 -3.43 -5.69 4.68
N VAL A 102 -3.98 -5.62 3.47
CA VAL A 102 -4.92 -6.57 2.90
C VAL A 102 -4.27 -7.19 1.67
N LYS A 103 -4.37 -8.51 1.53
CA LYS A 103 -3.95 -9.22 0.33
C LYS A 103 -5.06 -9.11 -0.69
N ALA A 104 -4.89 -8.24 -1.67
CA ALA A 104 -5.81 -8.08 -2.78
C ALA A 104 -5.02 -8.07 -4.09
N THR A 105 -5.57 -8.68 -5.11
CA THR A 105 -5.08 -8.62 -6.48
C THR A 105 -5.34 -7.23 -7.07
N GLU A 106 -4.64 -6.88 -8.12
CA GLU A 106 -4.85 -5.60 -8.79
C GLU A 106 -6.29 -5.47 -9.33
N GLN A 107 -6.84 -6.56 -9.84
CA GLN A 107 -8.23 -6.62 -10.32
C GLN A 107 -9.23 -6.30 -9.19
N GLU A 108 -9.08 -6.95 -8.04
CA GLU A 108 -9.93 -6.69 -6.86
C GLU A 108 -9.84 -5.25 -6.37
N ILE A 109 -8.66 -4.63 -6.48
CA ILE A 109 -8.48 -3.21 -6.12
C ILE A 109 -9.27 -2.32 -7.08
N TYR A 110 -9.23 -2.57 -8.40
CA TYR A 110 -10.02 -1.79 -9.35
C TYR A 110 -11.53 -1.99 -9.18
N GLU A 111 -11.98 -3.21 -8.89
CA GLU A 111 -13.39 -3.50 -8.56
C GLU A 111 -13.84 -2.73 -7.31
N GLU A 112 -12.96 -2.58 -6.33
CA GLU A 112 -13.26 -1.81 -5.12
C GLU A 112 -13.24 -0.30 -5.39
N ILE A 113 -12.32 0.19 -6.23
CA ILE A 113 -12.25 1.60 -6.63
C ILE A 113 -13.51 1.99 -7.42
N ALA A 114 -14.06 1.10 -8.25
CA ALA A 114 -15.27 1.35 -9.02
C ALA A 114 -16.52 1.66 -8.16
N LYS A 115 -16.49 1.30 -6.87
CA LYS A 115 -17.54 1.61 -5.87
C LYS A 115 -17.30 2.95 -5.17
N CYS A 116 -16.21 3.65 -5.51
CA CYS A 116 -15.78 4.85 -4.83
C CYS A 116 -15.87 6.08 -5.73
N ILE A 117 -16.00 7.22 -5.09
CA ILE A 117 -15.70 8.52 -5.69
C ILE A 117 -14.40 9.06 -5.06
N LEU A 118 -13.72 9.94 -5.80
CA LEU A 118 -12.53 10.63 -5.29
C LEU A 118 -12.94 12.02 -4.79
N VAL A 119 -12.68 12.29 -3.52
CA VAL A 119 -13.03 13.57 -2.87
C VAL A 119 -11.84 14.13 -2.11
N CYS A 120 -11.72 15.45 -2.00
CA CYS A 120 -10.71 16.05 -1.14
C CYS A 120 -11.08 15.91 0.34
N ALA A 121 -10.11 16.12 1.23
CA ALA A 121 -10.30 15.99 2.68
C ALA A 121 -11.47 16.83 3.21
N ASN A 122 -11.64 18.06 2.70
CA ASN A 122 -12.73 18.96 3.12
C ASN A 122 -14.09 18.40 2.67
N CYS A 123 -14.25 18.11 1.38
CA CYS A 123 -15.48 17.53 0.86
C CYS A 123 -15.80 16.16 1.49
N HIS A 124 -14.76 15.39 1.84
CA HIS A 124 -14.93 14.11 2.54
C HIS A 124 -15.45 14.29 3.97
N ALA A 125 -14.95 15.31 4.69
CA ALA A 125 -15.45 15.67 6.00
C ALA A 125 -16.90 16.18 5.94
N GLU A 126 -17.23 17.00 4.94
CA GLU A 126 -18.60 17.47 4.70
C GLU A 126 -19.59 16.32 4.48
N ILE A 127 -19.25 15.34 3.64
CA ILE A 127 -20.09 14.13 3.39
C ILE A 127 -20.40 13.39 4.71
N HIS A 128 -19.48 13.38 5.66
CA HIS A 128 -19.63 12.67 6.93
C HIS A 128 -20.14 13.57 8.07
N SER A 129 -20.31 14.88 7.85
CA SER A 129 -20.85 15.79 8.84
C SER A 129 -22.36 15.57 9.02
N ARG A 130 -22.81 15.56 10.28
CA ARG A 130 -24.23 15.49 10.62
C ARG A 130 -24.98 16.80 10.30
N ASP A 131 -24.24 17.90 10.26
CA ASP A 131 -24.78 19.24 10.07
C ASP A 131 -24.75 19.69 8.60
N TYR A 132 -24.21 18.84 7.72
CA TYR A 132 -24.13 19.15 6.29
C TYR A 132 -25.43 18.77 5.59
N VAL A 133 -26.25 19.76 5.34
CA VAL A 133 -27.43 19.64 4.45
C VAL A 133 -26.92 19.78 3.03
N SER A 134 -26.89 18.67 2.28
CA SER A 134 -26.49 18.71 0.88
C SER A 134 -27.63 19.32 0.05
N ASP A 135 -27.50 20.58 -0.35
CA ASP A 135 -28.38 21.21 -1.33
C ASP A 135 -28.12 20.72 -2.76
N LEU A 136 -27.29 19.70 -2.93
CA LEU A 136 -26.91 19.13 -4.22
C LEU A 136 -27.39 17.70 -4.29
N GLU A 137 -28.51 17.48 -4.94
CA GLU A 137 -28.79 16.22 -5.63
C GLU A 137 -27.67 16.04 -6.67
N ILE A 138 -26.65 15.26 -6.31
CA ILE A 138 -25.61 14.90 -7.27
C ILE A 138 -26.24 13.82 -8.16
N ASP A 139 -26.72 14.22 -9.32
CA ASP A 139 -27.00 13.31 -10.43
C ASP A 139 -25.69 12.58 -10.75
N TYR A 140 -25.57 11.37 -10.24
CA TYR A 140 -24.48 10.45 -10.60
C TYR A 140 -24.74 9.99 -12.04
N MET A 141 -24.37 10.80 -13.01
CA MET A 141 -24.24 10.33 -14.40
C MET A 141 -23.03 9.39 -14.44
N ILE A 142 -23.32 8.09 -14.46
CA ILE A 142 -22.40 7.00 -14.81
C ILE A 142 -22.15 7.04 -16.31
#